data_22dc097e96f85205a1f7ea92a1a64dc2
#
_entry.id   22dc097e96f85205a1f7ea92a1a64dc2
#
_cell.length_a   1.000
_cell.length_b   1.000
_cell.length_c   1.000
_cell.angle_alpha   90.00
_cell.angle_beta   90.00
_cell.angle_gamma   90.00
#
_symmetry.space_group_name_H-M   'P 1'
#
loop_
_entity.id
_entity.type
_entity.pdbx_description
1 polymer ?
#
loop_
_entity_poly.entity_id
_entity_poly.type
_entity_poly.pdbx_seq_one_letter_code
_entity_poly.pdbx_strand_id
1 'polypeptide(L)'
;LILTLIGRKLEPRFGMVFVDEGQDISANEYELLRRINPDAAFNVYGDLGQNITPFRGLKDWGILPGTVYELVRNYRNTNQIVEFVAETLGVSMLPVGFDGPPVQKIGARGVSAFFRDKKGLKAVIVPAKKLEKYARKSYNILSETGKVSKKKINIMTVYESKGLEFSCVAVADAGMTVNEKYIAYTRALKELAVIEEAKND
;
A
#
# COMPACT_ATOMS: atom_id res chain seq x y z
N LEU A 1 -27.86 -4.28 -3.71
CA LEU A 1 -27.81 -5.41 -2.76
C LEU A 1 -27.60 -4.94 -1.32
N ILE A 2 -26.52 -4.21 -1.00
CA ILE A 2 -26.23 -3.73 0.38
C ILE A 2 -27.37 -2.90 0.91
N LEU A 3 -27.85 -1.91 0.18
CA LEU A 3 -29.00 -1.07 0.58
C LEU A 3 -30.27 -1.90 0.82
N THR A 4 -30.51 -2.96 0.04
CA THR A 4 -31.62 -3.88 0.24
C THR A 4 -31.48 -4.68 1.53
N LEU A 5 -30.24 -5.08 1.89
CA LEU A 5 -29.96 -5.80 3.13
C LEU A 5 -30.10 -4.89 4.37
N ILE A 6 -29.70 -3.63 4.26
CA ILE A 6 -29.86 -2.63 5.32
C ILE A 6 -31.34 -2.47 5.73
N GLY A 7 -32.28 -2.58 4.79
CA GLY A 7 -33.71 -2.50 5.05
C GLY A 7 -34.34 -3.75 5.69
N ARG A 8 -33.62 -4.84 5.87
CA ARG A 8 -34.12 -6.08 6.46
C ARG A 8 -33.80 -6.17 7.95
N LYS A 9 -34.70 -6.80 8.73
CA LYS A 9 -34.39 -7.21 10.09
C LYS A 9 -33.41 -8.39 10.02
N LEU A 10 -32.23 -8.21 10.59
CA LEU A 10 -31.16 -9.20 10.64
C LEU A 10 -30.93 -9.61 12.09
N GLU A 11 -30.65 -10.89 12.31
CA GLU A 11 -30.33 -11.39 13.66
C GLU A 11 -28.89 -11.03 14.03
N PRO A 12 -28.64 -10.46 15.24
CA PRO A 12 -27.30 -10.19 15.75
C PRO A 12 -26.46 -11.45 15.80
N ARG A 13 -25.20 -11.35 15.40
CA ARG A 13 -24.30 -12.51 15.33
C ARG A 13 -23.11 -12.41 16.26
N PHE A 14 -22.65 -11.19 16.54
CA PHE A 14 -21.41 -10.97 17.27
C PHE A 14 -21.57 -9.85 18.30
N GLY A 15 -20.95 -10.02 19.47
CA GLY A 15 -20.83 -8.95 20.49
C GLY A 15 -19.63 -8.04 20.22
N MET A 16 -18.68 -8.45 19.36
CA MET A 16 -17.50 -7.66 18.99
C MET A 16 -17.14 -7.92 17.54
N VAL A 17 -16.80 -6.87 16.81
CA VAL A 17 -16.41 -6.87 15.40
C VAL A 17 -15.07 -6.18 15.25
N PHE A 18 -14.12 -6.85 14.63
CA PHE A 18 -12.84 -6.28 14.21
C PHE A 18 -12.82 -6.14 12.70
N VAL A 19 -12.48 -4.95 12.22
CA VAL A 19 -12.36 -4.65 10.79
C VAL A 19 -10.91 -4.26 10.52
N ASP A 20 -10.21 -5.09 9.74
CA ASP A 20 -8.89 -4.75 9.22
C ASP A 20 -9.01 -4.15 7.81
N GLU A 21 -8.01 -3.36 7.41
CA GLU A 21 -8.02 -2.60 6.14
C GLU A 21 -9.31 -1.78 5.97
N GLY A 22 -9.77 -1.19 7.07
CA GLY A 22 -11.07 -0.50 7.14
C GLY A 22 -11.24 0.63 6.12
N GLN A 23 -10.16 1.23 5.63
CA GLN A 23 -10.22 2.24 4.57
C GLN A 23 -10.79 1.70 3.24
N ASP A 24 -10.80 0.38 3.03
CA ASP A 24 -11.33 -0.22 1.79
C ASP A 24 -12.83 -0.52 1.88
N ILE A 25 -13.44 -0.39 3.05
CA ILE A 25 -14.86 -0.64 3.28
C ILE A 25 -15.66 0.65 3.11
N SER A 26 -16.74 0.59 2.36
CA SER A 26 -17.61 1.74 2.14
C SER A 26 -18.49 2.06 3.36
N ALA A 27 -18.97 3.29 3.48
CA ALA A 27 -19.89 3.71 4.54
C ALA A 27 -21.15 2.83 4.60
N ASN A 28 -21.68 2.39 3.45
CA ASN A 28 -22.84 1.50 3.40
C ASN A 28 -22.54 0.09 3.94
N GLU A 29 -21.33 -0.41 3.71
CA GLU A 29 -20.88 -1.70 4.27
C GLU A 29 -20.71 -1.62 5.78
N TYR A 30 -20.19 -0.51 6.30
CA TYR A 30 -20.13 -0.25 7.75
C TYR A 30 -21.55 -0.17 8.35
N GLU A 31 -22.45 0.54 7.72
CA GLU A 31 -23.84 0.64 8.19
C GLU A 31 -24.52 -0.73 8.21
N LEU A 32 -24.27 -1.57 7.20
CA LEU A 32 -24.77 -2.95 7.18
C LEU A 32 -24.20 -3.76 8.36
N LEU A 33 -22.90 -3.71 8.60
CA LEU A 33 -22.25 -4.42 9.72
C LEU A 33 -22.83 -4.00 11.06
N ARG A 34 -23.08 -2.70 11.26
CA ARG A 34 -23.67 -2.17 12.48
C ARG A 34 -25.12 -2.61 12.66
N ARG A 35 -25.92 -2.62 11.59
CA ARG A 35 -27.31 -3.10 11.67
C ARG A 35 -27.44 -4.59 11.94
N ILE A 36 -26.49 -5.39 11.46
CA ILE A 36 -26.43 -6.82 11.78
C ILE A 36 -26.02 -7.04 13.26
N ASN A 37 -25.23 -6.14 13.83
CA ASN A 37 -24.67 -6.28 15.17
C ASN A 37 -24.85 -4.97 15.96
N PRO A 38 -26.08 -4.58 16.31
CA PRO A 38 -26.39 -3.27 16.87
C PRO A 38 -25.74 -3.02 18.24
N ASP A 39 -25.53 -4.06 19.02
CA ASP A 39 -24.93 -4.00 20.35
C ASP A 39 -23.45 -4.38 20.37
N ALA A 40 -22.85 -4.64 19.22
CA ALA A 40 -21.45 -5.03 19.14
C ALA A 40 -20.51 -3.84 19.34
N ALA A 41 -19.38 -4.09 20.01
CA ALA A 41 -18.25 -3.19 19.99
C ALA A 41 -17.50 -3.33 18.66
N PHE A 42 -17.23 -2.18 18.00
CA PHE A 42 -16.48 -2.14 16.74
C PHE A 42 -15.08 -1.60 16.98
N ASN A 43 -14.09 -2.35 16.48
CA ASN A 43 -12.69 -1.95 16.42
C ASN A 43 -12.27 -1.95 14.96
N VAL A 44 -11.95 -0.77 14.42
CA VAL A 44 -11.61 -0.58 13.02
C VAL A 44 -10.17 -0.16 12.92
N TYR A 45 -9.42 -0.90 12.13
CA TYR A 45 -8.01 -0.64 11.84
C TYR A 45 -7.84 -0.34 10.35
N GLY A 46 -6.98 0.60 10.02
CA GLY A 46 -6.73 0.91 8.61
C GLY A 46 -5.85 2.14 8.45
N ASP A 47 -5.54 2.44 7.20
CA ASP A 47 -4.70 3.55 6.80
C ASP A 47 -5.32 4.23 5.57
N LEU A 48 -5.85 5.44 5.74
CA LEU A 48 -6.47 6.21 4.65
C LEU A 48 -5.49 6.47 3.49
N GLY A 49 -4.19 6.57 3.78
CA GLY A 49 -3.14 6.68 2.77
C GLY A 49 -3.04 5.44 1.86
N GLN A 50 -3.54 4.29 2.31
CA GLN A 50 -3.58 3.06 1.52
C GLN A 50 -4.89 2.84 0.75
N ASN A 51 -5.80 3.81 0.76
CA ASN A 51 -7.00 3.75 -0.08
C ASN A 51 -6.67 4.21 -1.50
N ILE A 52 -6.61 3.27 -2.43
CA ILE A 52 -6.39 3.50 -3.87
C ILE A 52 -7.57 3.05 -4.72
N THR A 53 -8.64 2.57 -4.10
CA THR A 53 -9.81 2.12 -4.83
C THR A 53 -10.70 3.32 -5.17
N PRO A 54 -10.87 3.68 -6.46
CA PRO A 54 -11.76 4.75 -6.86
C PRO A 54 -13.20 4.44 -6.42
N PHE A 55 -13.90 5.43 -5.89
CA PHE A 55 -15.32 5.36 -5.54
C PHE A 55 -15.69 4.36 -4.43
N ARG A 56 -14.73 3.72 -3.79
CA ARG A 56 -14.96 2.80 -2.66
C ARG A 56 -14.05 3.17 -1.49
N GLY A 57 -14.49 2.79 -0.29
CA GLY A 57 -13.75 3.00 0.94
C GLY A 57 -14.02 4.34 1.61
N LEU A 58 -13.40 4.49 2.78
CA LEU A 58 -13.49 5.69 3.59
C LEU A 58 -12.45 6.71 3.16
N LYS A 59 -12.83 7.98 3.22
CA LYS A 59 -11.92 9.11 3.03
C LYS A 59 -11.63 9.85 4.33
N ASP A 60 -12.42 9.60 5.35
CA ASP A 60 -12.31 10.22 6.66
C ASP A 60 -12.83 9.25 7.71
N TRP A 61 -12.10 9.07 8.80
CA TRP A 61 -12.53 8.26 9.94
C TRP A 61 -13.64 8.91 10.72
N GLY A 62 -13.80 10.23 10.66
CA GLY A 62 -14.85 10.98 11.36
C GLY A 62 -16.28 10.62 10.98
N ILE A 63 -16.49 9.89 9.87
CA ILE A 63 -17.81 9.35 9.51
C ILE A 63 -18.21 8.13 10.36
N LEU A 64 -17.27 7.51 11.04
CA LEU A 64 -17.53 6.41 11.96
C LEU A 64 -17.67 6.95 13.39
N PRO A 65 -18.64 6.47 14.18
CA PRO A 65 -18.74 6.84 15.59
C PRO A 65 -17.60 6.20 16.40
N GLY A 66 -17.02 6.95 17.32
CA GLY A 66 -16.00 6.44 18.23
C GLY A 66 -14.82 7.38 18.38
N THR A 67 -13.77 6.88 19.04
CA THR A 67 -12.50 7.58 19.23
C THR A 67 -11.49 7.10 18.23
N VAL A 68 -10.83 8.04 17.54
CA VAL A 68 -9.75 7.75 16.61
C VAL A 68 -8.41 7.84 17.33
N TYR A 69 -7.62 6.80 17.21
CA TYR A 69 -6.21 6.78 17.66
C TYR A 69 -5.31 6.70 16.45
N GLU A 70 -4.40 7.66 16.30
CA GLU A 70 -3.45 7.69 15.20
C GLU A 70 -2.10 7.09 15.62
N LEU A 71 -1.58 6.15 14.81
CA LEU A 71 -0.28 5.54 15.00
C LEU A 71 0.69 6.09 13.95
N VAL A 72 1.51 7.06 14.35
CA VAL A 72 2.47 7.74 13.45
C VAL A 72 3.86 7.11 13.44
N ARG A 73 4.18 6.23 14.40
CA ARG A 73 5.49 5.59 14.51
C ARG A 73 5.63 4.43 13.55
N ASN A 74 6.63 4.48 12.68
CA ASN A 74 6.92 3.41 11.72
C ASN A 74 8.12 2.59 12.19
N TYR A 75 7.88 1.31 12.49
CA TYR A 75 8.88 0.33 12.90
C TYR A 75 9.27 -0.63 11.77
N ARG A 76 8.62 -0.54 10.63
CA ARG A 76 8.70 -1.52 9.54
C ARG A 76 9.79 -1.18 8.54
N ASN A 77 9.81 0.06 8.09
CA ASN A 77 10.73 0.56 7.08
C ASN A 77 12.00 1.13 7.72
N THR A 78 13.10 1.24 6.98
CA THR A 78 14.27 1.98 7.45
C THR A 78 13.94 3.46 7.66
N ASN A 79 14.65 4.11 8.59
CA ASN A 79 14.44 5.52 8.91
C ASN A 79 14.53 6.40 7.66
N GLN A 80 15.48 6.14 6.76
CA GLN A 80 15.66 6.90 5.52
C GLN A 80 14.47 6.77 4.56
N ILE A 81 13.82 5.61 4.52
CA ILE A 81 12.58 5.43 3.72
C ILE A 81 11.44 6.22 4.36
N VAL A 82 11.29 6.15 5.69
CA VAL A 82 10.23 6.87 6.41
C VAL A 82 10.37 8.39 6.23
N GLU A 83 11.57 8.93 6.42
CA GLU A 83 11.89 10.34 6.22
C GLU A 83 11.58 10.77 4.77
N PHE A 84 12.06 10.00 3.79
CA PHE A 84 11.78 10.27 2.37
C PHE A 84 10.28 10.30 2.07
N VAL A 85 9.52 9.35 2.59
CA VAL A 85 8.06 9.27 2.39
C VAL A 85 7.37 10.45 3.04
N ALA A 86 7.70 10.75 4.30
CA ALA A 86 7.14 11.87 5.05
C ALA A 86 7.37 13.21 4.33
N GLU A 87 8.61 13.47 3.91
CA GLU A 87 9.00 14.71 3.21
C GLU A 87 8.39 14.82 1.81
N THR A 88 8.45 13.71 1.04
CA THR A 88 7.98 13.72 -0.36
C THR A 88 6.47 13.83 -0.49
N LEU A 89 5.74 13.20 0.43
CA LEU A 89 4.28 13.09 0.34
C LEU A 89 3.54 13.98 1.35
N GLY A 90 4.25 14.63 2.27
CA GLY A 90 3.64 15.46 3.31
C GLY A 90 2.79 14.65 4.30
N VAL A 91 3.17 13.40 4.58
CA VAL A 91 2.42 12.53 5.50
C VAL A 91 3.08 12.48 6.87
N SER A 92 2.26 12.31 7.92
CA SER A 92 2.75 12.21 9.30
C SER A 92 3.29 10.81 9.56
N MET A 93 4.61 10.65 9.50
CA MET A 93 5.29 9.41 9.84
C MET A 93 6.55 9.72 10.66
N LEU A 94 6.76 8.97 11.74
CA LEU A 94 7.94 9.12 12.60
C LEU A 94 8.86 7.90 12.43
N PRO A 95 10.14 8.11 12.07
CA PRO A 95 11.12 7.04 12.00
C PRO A 95 11.50 6.60 13.42
N VAL A 96 11.28 5.34 13.74
CA VAL A 96 11.66 4.70 15.01
C VAL A 96 12.23 3.30 14.78
N GLY A 97 12.51 2.98 13.53
CA GLY A 97 13.08 1.72 13.10
C GLY A 97 14.61 1.73 13.17
N PHE A 98 15.22 1.11 12.20
CA PHE A 98 16.66 1.00 12.03
C PHE A 98 17.12 1.81 10.82
N ASP A 99 18.40 2.20 10.81
CA ASP A 99 18.97 2.94 9.69
C ASP A 99 19.23 2.02 8.49
N GLY A 100 19.05 2.58 7.33
CA GLY A 100 19.33 1.96 6.05
C GLY A 100 20.07 2.91 5.10
N PRO A 101 20.34 2.49 3.87
CA PRO A 101 20.92 3.39 2.89
C PRO A 101 19.93 4.48 2.47
N PRO A 102 20.43 5.65 2.02
CA PRO A 102 19.60 6.70 1.47
C PRO A 102 18.75 6.19 0.30
N VAL A 103 17.56 6.76 0.13
CA VAL A 103 16.71 6.50 -1.03
C VAL A 103 17.42 6.97 -2.29
N GLN A 104 17.49 6.10 -3.30
CA GLN A 104 18.20 6.38 -4.54
C GLN A 104 17.25 6.90 -5.61
N LYS A 105 17.71 7.85 -6.41
CA LYS A 105 17.08 8.22 -7.68
C LYS A 105 17.86 7.59 -8.82
N ILE A 106 17.20 6.79 -9.64
CA ILE A 106 17.85 6.01 -10.70
C ILE A 106 17.09 6.15 -12.03
N GLY A 107 17.80 6.15 -13.13
CA GLY A 107 17.14 6.02 -14.43
C GLY A 107 16.68 4.57 -14.69
N ALA A 108 15.79 4.37 -15.66
CA ALA A 108 15.25 3.06 -16.02
C ALA A 108 16.33 2.00 -16.34
N ARG A 109 17.47 2.41 -16.90
CA ARG A 109 18.63 1.53 -17.16
C ARG A 109 19.37 1.10 -15.90
N GLY A 110 19.25 1.89 -14.81
CA GLY A 110 19.90 1.62 -13.51
C GLY A 110 19.23 0.53 -12.68
N VAL A 111 17.99 0.13 -13.01
CA VAL A 111 17.20 -0.84 -12.22
C VAL A 111 17.95 -2.17 -11.99
N SER A 112 18.56 -2.72 -13.02
CA SER A 112 19.32 -3.98 -12.88
C SER A 112 20.56 -3.82 -11.99
N ALA A 113 21.22 -2.67 -12.05
CA ALA A 113 22.37 -2.36 -11.20
C ALA A 113 21.94 -2.17 -9.75
N PHE A 114 20.81 -1.50 -9.50
CA PHE A 114 20.24 -1.34 -8.16
C PHE A 114 20.01 -2.67 -7.46
N PHE A 115 19.52 -3.69 -8.17
CA PHE A 115 19.25 -5.01 -7.58
C PHE A 115 20.44 -5.97 -7.56
N ARG A 116 21.60 -5.60 -8.14
CA ARG A 116 22.80 -6.44 -8.14
C ARG A 116 23.24 -6.65 -6.69
N ASP A 117 23.58 -7.89 -6.37
CA ASP A 117 24.13 -8.32 -5.07
C ASP A 117 23.21 -8.07 -3.85
N LYS A 118 22.00 -7.56 -4.05
CA LYS A 118 21.05 -7.38 -2.96
C LYS A 118 20.38 -8.71 -2.59
N LYS A 119 20.23 -8.91 -1.27
CA LYS A 119 19.59 -10.09 -0.69
C LYS A 119 18.11 -9.85 -0.39
N GLY A 120 17.33 -10.92 -0.29
CA GLY A 120 15.92 -10.88 0.05
C GLY A 120 15.00 -10.70 -1.16
N LEU A 121 13.73 -10.43 -0.89
CA LEU A 121 12.72 -10.21 -1.91
C LEU A 121 12.93 -8.87 -2.61
N LYS A 122 12.78 -8.86 -3.92
CA LYS A 122 13.03 -7.71 -4.78
C LYS A 122 11.78 -7.42 -5.60
N ALA A 123 11.40 -6.15 -5.73
CA ALA A 123 10.27 -5.77 -6.57
C ALA A 123 10.51 -4.49 -7.37
N VAL A 124 9.94 -4.44 -8.55
CA VAL A 124 9.70 -3.22 -9.32
C VAL A 124 8.21 -2.96 -9.27
N ILE A 125 7.81 -1.80 -8.77
CA ILE A 125 6.40 -1.40 -8.67
C ILE A 125 6.15 -0.25 -9.64
N VAL A 126 5.12 -0.40 -10.45
CA VAL A 126 4.82 0.53 -11.54
C VAL A 126 3.32 0.83 -11.63
N PRO A 127 2.91 1.95 -12.24
CA PRO A 127 1.52 2.14 -12.65
C PRO A 127 1.10 1.06 -13.65
N ALA A 128 -0.17 0.63 -13.63
CA ALA A 128 -0.67 -0.43 -14.51
C ALA A 128 -0.33 -0.20 -15.99
N LYS A 129 -0.47 1.03 -16.47
CA LYS A 129 -0.17 1.43 -17.86
C LYS A 129 1.30 1.30 -18.24
N LYS A 130 2.21 1.14 -17.28
CA LYS A 130 3.67 1.06 -17.51
C LYS A 130 4.24 -0.34 -17.28
N LEU A 131 3.41 -1.32 -16.93
CA LEU A 131 3.88 -2.68 -16.63
C LEU A 131 4.72 -3.26 -17.77
N GLU A 132 4.22 -3.22 -18.99
CA GLU A 132 4.92 -3.75 -20.17
C GLU A 132 6.24 -3.02 -20.45
N LYS A 133 6.29 -1.68 -20.26
CA LYS A 133 7.50 -0.87 -20.45
C LYS A 133 8.66 -1.33 -19.57
N TYR A 134 8.36 -1.76 -18.33
CA TYR A 134 9.38 -2.12 -17.34
C TYR A 134 9.57 -3.64 -17.21
N ALA A 135 8.66 -4.46 -17.74
CA ALA A 135 8.78 -5.91 -17.74
C ALA A 135 10.04 -6.38 -18.51
N ARG A 136 10.72 -7.38 -17.96
CA ARG A 136 11.88 -8.04 -18.60
C ARG A 136 11.65 -9.56 -18.58
N LYS A 137 12.15 -10.28 -19.58
CA LYS A 137 12.04 -11.75 -19.64
C LYS A 137 12.59 -12.46 -18.40
N SER A 138 13.57 -11.84 -17.72
CA SER A 138 14.16 -12.37 -16.49
C SER A 138 13.36 -12.06 -15.22
N TYR A 139 12.35 -11.21 -15.29
CA TYR A 139 11.51 -10.82 -14.13
C TYR A 139 10.37 -11.83 -13.94
N ASN A 140 9.82 -11.81 -12.75
CA ASN A 140 8.59 -12.52 -12.41
C ASN A 140 7.43 -11.51 -12.49
N ILE A 141 6.60 -11.63 -13.49
CA ILE A 141 5.41 -10.77 -13.66
C ILE A 141 4.31 -11.34 -12.76
N LEU A 142 3.91 -10.59 -11.74
CA LEU A 142 3.02 -11.10 -10.69
C LEU A 142 1.64 -11.45 -11.24
N SER A 143 1.08 -10.62 -12.12
CA SER A 143 -0.22 -10.86 -12.79
C SER A 143 -0.26 -12.16 -13.60
N GLU A 144 0.88 -12.61 -14.13
CA GLU A 144 0.95 -13.85 -14.91
C GLU A 144 1.15 -15.08 -14.03
N THR A 145 1.96 -14.94 -12.96
CA THR A 145 2.39 -16.10 -12.15
C THR A 145 1.55 -16.32 -10.91
N GLY A 146 0.85 -15.27 -10.44
CA GLY A 146 0.05 -15.28 -9.20
C GLY A 146 0.87 -15.49 -7.92
N LYS A 147 2.22 -15.55 -8.02
CA LYS A 147 3.09 -15.86 -6.87
C LYS A 147 4.36 -15.01 -6.87
N VAL A 148 4.77 -14.55 -5.69
CA VAL A 148 6.03 -13.85 -5.48
C VAL A 148 7.21 -14.83 -5.63
N SER A 149 8.17 -14.45 -6.47
CA SER A 149 9.40 -15.23 -6.66
C SER A 149 10.47 -14.81 -5.67
N LYS A 150 11.08 -15.78 -4.98
CA LYS A 150 12.26 -15.55 -4.11
C LYS A 150 13.56 -15.40 -4.89
N LYS A 151 13.60 -15.85 -6.14
CA LYS A 151 14.83 -15.90 -6.97
C LYS A 151 14.90 -14.77 -7.99
N LYS A 152 13.78 -14.35 -8.53
CA LYS A 152 13.68 -13.33 -9.57
C LYS A 152 13.29 -11.97 -8.97
N ILE A 153 13.55 -10.90 -9.71
CA ILE A 153 12.94 -9.59 -9.43
C ILE A 153 11.47 -9.71 -9.80
N ASN A 154 10.59 -9.38 -8.87
CA ASN A 154 9.16 -9.35 -9.13
C ASN A 154 8.81 -8.00 -9.76
N ILE A 155 7.93 -7.99 -10.73
CA ILE A 155 7.34 -6.76 -11.26
C ILE A 155 5.82 -6.83 -11.14
N MET A 156 5.23 -5.74 -10.69
CA MET A 156 3.81 -5.65 -10.39
C MET A 156 3.29 -4.22 -10.41
N THR A 157 2.00 -4.10 -10.45
CA THR A 157 1.30 -2.84 -10.27
C THR A 157 1.21 -2.46 -8.78
N VAL A 158 0.87 -1.20 -8.49
CA VAL A 158 0.63 -0.74 -7.11
C VAL A 158 -0.49 -1.55 -6.45
N TYR A 159 -1.56 -1.84 -7.18
CA TYR A 159 -2.69 -2.64 -6.67
C TYR A 159 -2.26 -4.03 -6.23
N GLU A 160 -1.45 -4.70 -7.04
CA GLU A 160 -0.93 -6.04 -6.74
C GLU A 160 0.08 -6.03 -5.59
N SER A 161 0.73 -4.90 -5.33
CA SER A 161 1.73 -4.76 -4.26
C SER A 161 1.10 -4.55 -2.88
N LYS A 162 -0.20 -4.22 -2.80
CA LYS A 162 -0.89 -4.01 -1.54
C LYS A 162 -0.87 -5.28 -0.68
N GLY A 163 -0.49 -5.14 0.59
CA GLY A 163 -0.30 -6.27 1.50
C GLY A 163 1.00 -7.06 1.32
N LEU A 164 1.82 -6.75 0.30
CA LEU A 164 3.12 -7.39 0.09
C LEU A 164 4.26 -6.52 0.63
N GLU A 165 5.40 -7.16 0.94
CA GLU A 165 6.59 -6.51 1.45
C GLU A 165 7.85 -7.08 0.79
N PHE A 166 8.83 -6.21 0.52
CA PHE A 166 10.06 -6.59 -0.16
C PHE A 166 11.27 -5.97 0.53
N SER A 167 12.38 -6.68 0.54
CA SER A 167 13.62 -6.14 1.09
C SER A 167 14.08 -4.89 0.32
N CYS A 168 13.98 -4.93 -1.00
CA CYS A 168 14.40 -3.85 -1.88
C CYS A 168 13.33 -3.59 -2.94
N VAL A 169 12.97 -2.32 -3.15
CA VAL A 169 11.97 -1.93 -4.15
C VAL A 169 12.50 -0.82 -5.04
N ALA A 170 12.21 -0.90 -6.33
CA ALA A 170 12.35 0.20 -7.28
C ALA A 170 10.96 0.62 -7.77
N VAL A 171 10.64 1.90 -7.69
CA VAL A 171 9.31 2.43 -8.00
C VAL A 171 9.36 3.39 -9.18
N ALA A 172 8.60 3.12 -10.24
CA ALA A 172 8.40 4.07 -11.34
C ALA A 172 7.14 4.90 -11.04
N ASP A 173 7.28 5.97 -10.29
CA ASP A 173 6.18 6.71 -9.68
C ASP A 173 5.51 7.77 -10.57
N ALA A 174 6.06 8.03 -11.75
CA ALA A 174 5.49 9.02 -12.66
C ALA A 174 4.06 8.63 -13.10
N GLY A 175 3.10 9.48 -12.77
CA GLY A 175 1.66 9.26 -13.01
C GLY A 175 0.93 8.52 -11.88
N MET A 176 1.59 8.23 -10.75
CA MET A 176 0.95 7.75 -9.53
C MET A 176 0.34 8.92 -8.74
N THR A 177 -0.79 8.66 -8.11
CA THR A 177 -1.37 9.54 -7.08
C THR A 177 -0.52 9.50 -5.80
N VAL A 178 -0.79 10.40 -4.85
CA VAL A 178 -0.11 10.43 -3.55
C VAL A 178 -0.28 9.09 -2.81
N ASN A 179 -1.49 8.54 -2.76
CA ASN A 179 -1.76 7.27 -2.10
C ASN A 179 -1.07 6.08 -2.80
N GLU A 180 -1.03 6.07 -4.12
CA GLU A 180 -0.30 5.04 -4.86
C GLU A 180 1.21 5.09 -4.58
N LYS A 181 1.81 6.30 -4.52
CA LYS A 181 3.20 6.49 -4.13
C LYS A 181 3.44 6.04 -2.69
N TYR A 182 2.56 6.42 -1.77
CA TYR A 182 2.64 6.01 -0.38
C TYR A 182 2.69 4.48 -0.24
N ILE A 183 1.76 3.76 -0.89
CA ILE A 183 1.78 2.30 -0.90
C ILE A 183 3.08 1.80 -1.50
N ALA A 184 3.43 2.22 -2.71
CA ALA A 184 4.58 1.69 -3.43
C ALA A 184 5.89 1.86 -2.65
N TYR A 185 6.12 3.04 -2.06
CA TYR A 185 7.33 3.33 -1.31
C TYR A 185 7.41 2.53 0.00
N THR A 186 6.30 2.42 0.73
CA THR A 186 6.25 1.68 2.00
C THR A 186 6.31 0.17 1.84
N ARG A 187 6.27 -0.37 0.62
CA ARG A 187 6.57 -1.79 0.36
C ARG A 187 8.05 -2.14 0.53
N ALA A 188 8.94 -1.16 0.52
CA ALA A 188 10.37 -1.36 0.70
C ALA A 188 10.72 -1.42 2.19
N LEU A 189 11.18 -2.56 2.67
CA LEU A 189 11.58 -2.70 4.08
C LEU A 189 12.95 -2.09 4.36
N LYS A 190 13.91 -2.26 3.42
CA LYS A 190 15.33 -1.93 3.65
C LYS A 190 15.87 -0.88 2.69
N GLU A 191 15.55 -1.01 1.41
CA GLU A 191 16.11 -0.17 0.37
C GLU A 191 15.06 0.23 -0.67
N LEU A 192 15.02 1.51 -0.97
CA LEU A 192 14.11 2.10 -1.95
C LEU A 192 14.90 2.82 -3.04
N ALA A 193 14.48 2.64 -4.28
CA ALA A 193 14.88 3.47 -5.39
C ALA A 193 13.66 4.04 -6.12
N VAL A 194 13.70 5.31 -6.50
CA VAL A 194 12.71 5.94 -7.37
C VAL A 194 13.28 6.00 -8.77
N ILE A 195 12.53 5.50 -9.74
CA ILE A 195 12.92 5.47 -11.14
C ILE A 195 12.48 6.77 -11.80
N GLU A 196 13.45 7.63 -12.10
CA GLU A 196 13.22 8.86 -12.84
C GLU A 196 13.03 8.56 -14.34
N GLU A 197 11.96 9.04 -14.91
CA GLU A 197 11.80 9.02 -16.37
C GLU A 197 12.65 10.15 -16.97
N ALA A 198 13.41 9.81 -18.02
CA ALA A 198 14.07 10.83 -18.79
C ALA A 198 13.02 11.85 -19.25
N LYS A 199 13.22 13.14 -18.96
CA LYS A 199 12.43 14.19 -19.59
C LYS A 199 12.66 14.02 -21.10
N ASN A 200 11.60 13.73 -21.84
CA ASN A 200 11.65 13.88 -23.27
C ASN A 200 11.75 15.40 -23.52
N ASP A 201 12.93 15.85 -23.92
CA ASP A 201 13.13 17.16 -24.52
C ASP A 201 12.38 17.22 -25.84
#